data_f0558855efc2cb6a9ee6c9625377034a
#
_entry.id   f0558855efc2cb6a9ee6c9625377034a
#
_cell.length_a   1.000
_cell.length_b   1.000
_cell.length_c   1.000
_cell.angle_alpha   90.00
_cell.angle_beta   90.00
_cell.angle_gamma   90.00
#
_symmetry.space_group_name_H-M   'P 1'
#
loop_
_entity.id
_entity.type
_entity.pdbx_description
1 polymer ?
#
loop_
_entity_poly.entity_id
_entity_poly.type
_entity_poly.pdbx_seq_one_letter_code
_entity_poly.pdbx_strand_id
1 'polypeptide(L)' 'MEYDKDKVDELALALLHLTSFSSDAGVRAWKGMEWDTMERLFQKGFIGNPKSKSKSVILTEQGAKLSEEYFRKHCC' A
#
# COMPACT_ATOMS: atom_id res chain seq x y z
N MET A 1 -22.07 -6.30 -3.80
CA MET A 1 -22.08 -5.25 -2.77
C MET A 1 -21.27 -4.06 -3.26
N GLU A 2 -21.86 -2.89 -3.17
CA GLU A 2 -21.13 -1.66 -3.48
C GLU A 2 -20.42 -1.16 -2.23
N TYR A 3 -19.24 -0.58 -2.42
CA TYR A 3 -18.45 -0.05 -1.31
C TYR A 3 -17.61 1.13 -1.79
N ASP A 4 -17.13 1.91 -0.85
CA ASP A 4 -16.27 3.06 -1.14
C ASP A 4 -14.85 2.57 -1.40
N LYS A 5 -14.45 2.57 -2.68
CA LYS A 5 -13.14 2.09 -3.10
C LYS A 5 -12.01 2.95 -2.56
N ASP A 6 -12.23 4.25 -2.44
CA ASP A 6 -11.21 5.15 -1.90
C ASP A 6 -10.97 4.85 -0.42
N LYS A 7 -12.02 4.54 0.32
CA LYS A 7 -11.89 4.15 1.72
C LYS A 7 -11.16 2.82 1.87
N VAL A 8 -11.49 1.86 1.00
CA VAL A 8 -10.78 0.58 0.98
C VAL A 8 -9.30 0.80 0.70
N ASP A 9 -8.97 1.65 -0.25
CA ASP A 9 -7.58 1.93 -0.60
C ASP A 9 -6.84 2.59 0.56
N GLU A 10 -7.49 3.50 1.29
CA GLU A 10 -6.91 4.12 2.46
C GLU A 10 -6.58 3.08 3.53
N LEU A 11 -7.53 2.19 3.82
CA LEU A 11 -7.34 1.14 4.81
C LEU A 11 -6.30 0.11 4.37
N ALA A 12 -6.30 -0.24 3.07
CA ALA A 12 -5.31 -1.16 2.53
C ALA A 12 -3.91 -0.58 2.64
N LEU A 13 -3.74 0.69 2.31
CA LEU A 13 -2.44 1.35 2.42
C LEU A 13 -1.98 1.41 3.89
N ALA A 14 -2.90 1.66 4.81
CA ALA A 14 -2.60 1.62 6.24
C ALA A 14 -2.07 0.25 6.66
N LEU A 15 -2.70 -0.83 6.20
CA LEU A 15 -2.27 -2.18 6.54
C LEU A 15 -0.95 -2.56 5.89
N LEU A 16 -0.64 -1.99 4.72
CA LEU A 16 0.67 -2.18 4.11
C LEU A 16 1.79 -1.61 4.98
N HIS A 17 1.51 -0.55 5.73
CA HIS A 17 2.48 -0.02 6.68
C HIS A 17 2.88 -1.09 7.72
N LEU A 18 1.91 -1.86 8.20
CA LEU A 18 2.15 -2.91 9.18
C LEU A 18 3.14 -3.96 8.67
N THR A 19 3.07 -4.28 7.39
CA THR A 19 3.94 -5.29 6.77
C THR A 19 5.12 -4.67 6.03
N SER A 20 5.35 -3.37 6.21
CA SER A 20 6.44 -2.69 5.53
C SER A 20 7.80 -3.01 6.17
N PHE A 21 8.83 -2.93 5.37
CA PHE A 21 10.20 -3.13 5.82
C PHE A 21 11.14 -2.30 4.96
N SER A 22 12.29 -1.95 5.53
CA SER A 22 13.30 -1.20 4.79
C SER A 22 14.12 -2.16 3.93
N SER A 23 14.44 -1.72 2.72
CA SER A 23 15.29 -2.47 1.80
C SER A 23 16.29 -1.50 1.18
N ASP A 24 17.24 -2.03 0.39
CA ASP A 24 18.24 -1.21 -0.29
C ASP A 24 17.58 -0.24 -1.27
N ALA A 25 16.41 -0.60 -1.81
CA ALA A 25 15.67 0.24 -2.75
C ALA A 25 14.66 1.16 -2.07
N GLY A 26 14.61 1.20 -0.72
CA GLY A 26 13.67 2.01 0.03
C GLY A 26 12.72 1.16 0.84
N VAL A 27 11.50 1.64 1.04
CA VAL A 27 10.49 0.93 1.84
C VAL A 27 9.68 0.02 0.93
N ARG A 28 9.53 -1.23 1.34
CA ARG A 28 8.71 -2.22 0.63
C ARG A 28 7.67 -2.79 1.57
N ALA A 29 6.63 -3.40 1.02
CA ALA A 29 5.60 -4.07 1.80
C ALA A 29 5.18 -5.35 1.08
N TRP A 30 4.75 -6.36 1.83
CA TRP A 30 4.29 -7.62 1.25
C TRP A 30 2.97 -7.41 0.50
N LYS A 31 2.84 -8.09 -0.64
CA LYS A 31 1.60 -8.09 -1.42
C LYS A 31 0.60 -9.00 -0.70
N GLY A 32 -0.36 -8.43 -0.01
CA GLY A 32 -1.36 -9.20 0.73
C GLY A 32 -2.78 -8.76 0.46
N MET A 33 -2.96 -7.77 -0.40
CA MET A 33 -4.27 -7.21 -0.69
C MET A 33 -4.82 -7.75 -2.01
N GLU A 34 -6.13 -7.57 -2.17
CA GLU A 34 -6.81 -7.89 -3.41
C GLU A 34 -6.14 -7.22 -4.60
N TRP A 35 -6.11 -7.92 -5.74
CA TRP A 35 -5.43 -7.44 -6.94
C TRP A 35 -5.92 -6.07 -7.39
N ASP A 36 -7.25 -5.87 -7.46
CA ASP A 36 -7.81 -4.59 -7.91
C ASP A 36 -7.41 -3.45 -6.98
N THR A 37 -7.33 -3.71 -5.68
CA THR A 37 -6.90 -2.72 -4.70
C THR A 37 -5.43 -2.34 -4.93
N MET A 38 -4.57 -3.33 -5.16
CA MET A 38 -3.16 -3.08 -5.45
C MET A 38 -3.02 -2.26 -6.73
N GLU A 39 -3.80 -2.58 -7.75
CA GLU A 39 -3.77 -1.83 -9.01
C GLU A 39 -4.19 -0.37 -8.80
N ARG A 40 -5.22 -0.12 -8.00
CA ARG A 40 -5.64 1.26 -7.70
C ARG A 40 -4.55 2.03 -6.95
N LEU A 41 -3.88 1.38 -5.98
CA LEU A 41 -2.79 2.02 -5.25
C LEU A 41 -1.63 2.38 -6.19
N PHE A 42 -1.36 1.51 -7.15
CA PHE A 42 -0.36 1.79 -8.18
C PHE A 42 -0.77 2.98 -9.03
N GLN A 43 -2.02 3.02 -9.48
CA GLN A 43 -2.53 4.12 -10.30
C GLN A 43 -2.51 5.45 -9.53
N LYS A 44 -2.69 5.41 -8.24
CA LYS A 44 -2.62 6.60 -7.38
C LYS A 44 -1.18 7.05 -7.09
N GLY A 45 -0.19 6.26 -7.49
CA GLY A 45 1.21 6.61 -7.30
C GLY A 45 1.74 6.31 -5.90
N PHE A 46 1.09 5.41 -5.16
CA PHE A 46 1.49 5.08 -3.79
C PHE A 46 2.42 3.87 -3.72
N ILE A 47 2.35 2.99 -4.69
CA ILE A 47 3.20 1.80 -4.76
C ILE A 47 3.74 1.64 -6.16
N GLY A 48 4.78 0.83 -6.29
CA GLY A 48 5.29 0.42 -7.60
C GLY A 48 4.37 -0.60 -8.26
N ASN A 49 4.74 -1.04 -9.46
CA ASN A 49 3.92 -1.95 -10.26
C ASN A 49 3.73 -3.30 -9.53
N PRO A 50 2.48 -3.65 -9.15
CA PRO A 50 2.24 -4.90 -8.43
C PRO A 50 2.36 -6.14 -9.32
N LYS A 51 2.48 -5.98 -10.63
CA LYS A 51 2.64 -7.09 -11.59
C LYS A 51 4.05 -7.65 -11.61
N SER A 52 4.98 -7.08 -10.85
CA SER A 52 6.34 -7.60 -10.77
C SER A 52 6.33 -9.01 -10.17
N LYS A 53 7.39 -9.78 -10.43
CA LYS A 53 7.52 -11.15 -9.93
C LYS A 53 7.82 -11.20 -8.43
N SER A 54 8.21 -10.09 -7.84
CA SER A 54 8.51 -10.01 -6.42
C SER A 54 7.25 -10.22 -5.58
N LYS A 55 7.41 -10.82 -4.41
CA LYS A 55 6.31 -10.99 -3.45
C LYS A 55 6.00 -9.72 -2.69
N SER A 56 6.81 -8.68 -2.88
CA SER A 56 6.60 -7.38 -2.23
C SER A 56 6.54 -6.29 -3.29
N VAL A 57 5.98 -5.14 -2.92
CA VAL A 57 5.97 -3.95 -3.75
C VAL A 57 6.75 -2.84 -3.06
N ILE A 58 7.36 -1.96 -3.86
CA ILE A 58 7.97 -0.75 -3.32
C ILE A 58 6.86 0.24 -2.97
N LEU A 59 7.01 0.91 -1.83
CA LEU A 59 6.17 2.06 -1.51
C LEU A 59 6.89 3.29 -2.04
N THR A 60 6.17 4.14 -2.78
CA THR A 60 6.74 5.41 -3.19
C THR A 60 6.93 6.27 -1.94
N GLU A 61 7.68 7.36 -2.05
CA GLU A 61 7.87 8.28 -0.94
C GLU A 61 6.51 8.75 -0.40
N GLN A 62 5.61 9.15 -1.30
CA GLN A 62 4.26 9.56 -0.94
C GLN A 62 3.48 8.40 -0.32
N GLY A 63 3.57 7.22 -0.90
CA GLY A 63 2.87 6.04 -0.40
C GLY A 63 3.32 5.65 0.99
N ALA A 64 4.63 5.66 1.23
CA ALA A 64 5.18 5.33 2.56
C ALA A 64 4.68 6.31 3.62
N LYS A 65 4.71 7.61 3.30
CA LYS A 65 4.25 8.64 4.22
C LYS A 65 2.77 8.50 4.52
N LEU A 66 1.94 8.32 3.49
CA LEU A 66 0.50 8.15 3.66
C LEU A 66 0.15 6.85 4.39
N SER A 67 0.88 5.78 4.14
CA SER A 67 0.62 4.52 4.83
C SER A 67 0.78 4.67 6.33
N GLU A 68 1.81 5.38 6.77
CA GLU A 68 2.01 5.66 8.19
C GLU A 68 0.90 6.54 8.75
N GLU A 69 0.53 7.60 8.03
CA GLU A 69 -0.52 8.50 8.47
C GLU A 69 -1.86 7.77 8.63
N TYR A 70 -2.22 6.95 7.65
CA TYR A 70 -3.47 6.19 7.72
C TYR A 70 -3.43 5.13 8.80
N PHE A 71 -2.29 4.50 9.00
CA PHE A 71 -2.14 3.53 10.07
C PHE A 71 -2.37 4.18 11.44
N ARG A 72 -1.77 5.35 11.66
CA ARG A 72 -1.97 6.09 12.90
C ARG A 72 -3.42 6.53 13.06
N LYS A 73 -4.06 6.94 11.98
CA LYS A 73 -5.45 7.41 11.99
C LYS A 73 -6.43 6.29 12.35
N HIS A 74 -6.23 5.09 11.80
CA HIS A 74 -7.20 4.01 11.91
C HIS A 74 -6.83 2.95 12.95
N CYS A 75 -5.57 2.81 13.30
CA CYS A 75 -5.09 1.70 14.12
C CYS A 75 -4.43 2.14 15.44
N CYS A 76 -4.32 3.43 15.66
CA CYS A 76 -3.74 3.96 16.91
C CYS A 76 -4.71 4.85 17.66
#